data_705e0398fae21eb872df091ce4d966d9
#
_entry.id   705e0398fae21eb872df091ce4d966d9
#
_cell.length_a   1.000
_cell.length_b   1.000
_cell.length_c   1.000
_cell.angle_alpha   90.00
_cell.angle_beta   90.00
_cell.angle_gamma   90.00
#
_symmetry.space_group_name_H-M   'P 1'
#
loop_
_entity.id
_entity.type
_entity.pdbx_description
1 polymer ?
#
loop_
_entity_poly.entity_id
_entity_poly.type
_entity_poly.pdbx_seq_one_letter_code
_entity_poly.pdbx_strand_id
1 'polypeptide(L)'
;MVTNALGIYEKALPKGLNWVETFNLVHDLGYNCIEFSIDESDERLARLDWTEHDRELFRNAMWQTHSRINTMMLSGHRRFPLGSKDPKVREKALDMMSKAIDLAVDLGIRNIQLAGYDVYYEPKTLLSREFFVENLKKCVEMAAKKLVMLSIETMDDPFINSLEKVTYYKSQIHSPWLQAYPDVGNLSAWPENDVAREIESNIDNIVAVHLKDTKPVSETSKGVFKRVPFGEGTVDFEACLRIFKRLDYSGSYTVEMWTDEAPDPVVEVTRAKQLFDELFDKVGITQEPLTGIGES
;
A
#
# COMPACT_ATOMS: atom_id res chain seq x y z
N MET A 1 5.16 -15.20 -20.11
CA MET A 1 3.98 -14.29 -20.04
C MET A 1 4.04 -13.65 -18.66
N VAL A 2 3.94 -12.33 -18.57
CA VAL A 2 3.93 -11.63 -17.28
C VAL A 2 2.59 -11.88 -16.60
N THR A 3 2.61 -12.30 -15.34
CA THR A 3 1.43 -12.44 -14.49
C THR A 3 1.52 -11.47 -13.33
N ASN A 4 0.37 -10.95 -12.90
CA ASN A 4 0.30 -9.98 -11.81
C ASN A 4 -0.57 -10.51 -10.67
N ALA A 5 -0.12 -10.33 -9.44
CA ALA A 5 -0.96 -10.60 -8.28
C ALA A 5 -2.00 -9.49 -8.12
N LEU A 6 -3.24 -9.87 -7.79
CA LEU A 6 -4.27 -8.97 -7.31
C LEU A 6 -4.50 -9.24 -5.82
N GLY A 7 -4.10 -8.29 -4.98
CA GLY A 7 -4.26 -8.36 -3.53
C GLY A 7 -5.43 -7.51 -3.04
N ILE A 8 -5.73 -7.66 -1.75
CA ILE A 8 -6.73 -6.89 -1.03
C ILE A 8 -6.14 -6.25 0.21
N TYR A 9 -6.48 -4.99 0.47
CA TYR A 9 -6.11 -4.30 1.70
C TYR A 9 -6.83 -4.90 2.89
N GLU A 10 -6.11 -5.22 3.96
CA GLU A 10 -6.64 -5.89 5.15
C GLU A 10 -7.87 -5.19 5.74
N LYS A 11 -7.94 -3.86 5.68
CA LYS A 11 -9.08 -3.10 6.24
C LYS A 11 -10.37 -3.22 5.44
N ALA A 12 -10.33 -3.80 4.25
CA ALA A 12 -11.50 -4.15 3.47
C ALA A 12 -12.20 -5.42 3.98
N LEU A 13 -11.51 -6.22 4.80
CA LEU A 13 -12.01 -7.52 5.26
C LEU A 13 -12.86 -7.38 6.52
N PRO A 14 -13.81 -8.31 6.75
CA PRO A 14 -14.62 -8.35 7.97
C PRO A 14 -13.75 -8.38 9.24
N LYS A 15 -14.20 -7.68 10.28
CA LYS A 15 -13.55 -7.72 11.60
C LYS A 15 -13.90 -8.99 12.37
N GLY A 16 -13.02 -9.40 13.27
CA GLY A 16 -13.26 -10.50 14.22
C GLY A 16 -12.92 -11.88 13.70
N LEU A 17 -12.46 -12.03 12.47
CA LEU A 17 -11.91 -13.27 11.93
C LEU A 17 -10.51 -13.53 12.52
N ASN A 18 -10.18 -14.78 12.80
CA ASN A 18 -8.79 -15.18 13.04
C ASN A 18 -8.02 -15.26 11.70
N TRP A 19 -6.70 -15.41 11.76
CA TRP A 19 -5.88 -15.35 10.54
C TRP A 19 -6.15 -16.47 9.54
N VAL A 20 -6.49 -17.68 9.99
CA VAL A 20 -6.85 -18.79 9.10
C VAL A 20 -8.16 -18.48 8.38
N GLU A 21 -9.17 -17.98 9.11
CA GLU A 21 -10.45 -17.56 8.53
C GLU A 21 -10.25 -16.40 7.54
N THR A 22 -9.41 -15.43 7.90
CA THR A 22 -9.10 -14.28 7.03
C THR A 22 -8.46 -14.72 5.72
N PHE A 23 -7.44 -15.58 5.79
CA PHE A 23 -6.75 -16.06 4.60
C PHE A 23 -7.64 -16.95 3.72
N ASN A 24 -8.43 -17.83 4.32
CA ASN A 24 -9.40 -18.65 3.57
C ASN A 24 -10.44 -17.76 2.85
N LEU A 25 -10.97 -16.75 3.53
CA LEU A 25 -11.91 -15.81 2.91
C LEU A 25 -11.27 -15.10 1.70
N VAL A 26 -10.05 -14.62 1.83
CA VAL A 26 -9.31 -13.94 0.74
C VAL A 26 -9.12 -14.87 -0.45
N HIS A 27 -8.75 -16.14 -0.20
CA HIS A 27 -8.63 -17.17 -1.22
C HIS A 27 -9.97 -17.45 -1.90
N ASP A 28 -11.05 -17.66 -1.11
CA ASP A 28 -12.39 -17.94 -1.62
C ASP A 28 -12.97 -16.78 -2.47
N LEU A 29 -12.56 -15.55 -2.16
CA LEU A 29 -12.88 -14.36 -2.94
C LEU A 29 -12.00 -14.20 -4.21
N GLY A 30 -11.00 -15.04 -4.39
CA GLY A 30 -10.14 -15.05 -5.58
C GLY A 30 -9.00 -14.04 -5.57
N TYR A 31 -8.63 -13.48 -4.42
CA TYR A 31 -7.46 -12.62 -4.28
C TYR A 31 -6.18 -13.43 -4.03
N ASN A 32 -5.06 -12.99 -4.59
CA ASN A 32 -3.79 -13.70 -4.49
C ASN A 32 -3.05 -13.46 -3.16
N CYS A 33 -3.32 -12.34 -2.47
CA CYS A 33 -2.57 -11.93 -1.29
C CYS A 33 -3.31 -10.84 -0.50
N ILE A 34 -2.81 -10.59 0.71
CA ILE A 34 -3.26 -9.49 1.57
C ILE A 34 -2.16 -8.43 1.67
N GLU A 35 -2.55 -7.16 1.72
CA GLU A 35 -1.70 -6.10 2.22
C GLU A 35 -1.93 -5.92 3.72
N PHE A 36 -0.88 -6.17 4.50
CA PHE A 36 -0.93 -6.15 5.98
C PHE A 36 -0.85 -4.73 6.51
N SER A 37 -1.74 -4.36 7.44
CA SER A 37 -1.85 -2.97 7.90
C SER A 37 -1.25 -2.77 9.29
N ILE A 38 -0.31 -1.82 9.39
CA ILE A 38 0.17 -1.20 10.63
C ILE A 38 -0.21 0.28 10.57
N ASP A 39 -1.43 0.58 11.03
CA ASP A 39 -1.91 1.96 11.06
C ASP A 39 -1.67 2.65 12.41
N GLU A 40 -2.23 3.84 12.59
CA GLU A 40 -2.04 4.66 13.79
C GLU A 40 -2.87 4.22 15.02
N SER A 41 -3.72 3.18 14.90
CA SER A 41 -4.47 2.61 16.02
C SER A 41 -3.55 1.84 16.98
N ASP A 42 -3.86 1.87 18.27
CA ASP A 42 -3.07 1.13 19.26
C ASP A 42 -3.09 -0.38 18.98
N GLU A 43 -4.21 -0.92 18.52
CA GLU A 43 -4.35 -2.34 18.15
C GLU A 43 -3.35 -2.76 17.05
N ARG A 44 -3.25 -1.96 15.97
CA ARG A 44 -2.36 -2.31 14.86
C ARG A 44 -0.91 -1.95 15.14
N LEU A 45 -0.66 -0.88 15.89
CA LEU A 45 0.69 -0.55 16.36
C LEU A 45 1.24 -1.63 17.29
N ALA A 46 0.40 -2.29 18.12
CA ALA A 46 0.81 -3.38 18.98
C ALA A 46 1.37 -4.60 18.23
N ARG A 47 1.05 -4.76 16.93
CA ARG A 47 1.61 -5.82 16.09
C ARG A 47 3.14 -5.73 15.93
N LEU A 48 3.69 -4.53 16.04
CA LEU A 48 5.13 -4.30 16.01
C LEU A 48 5.86 -4.92 17.20
N ASP A 49 5.13 -5.14 18.29
CA ASP A 49 5.63 -5.76 19.52
C ASP A 49 5.13 -7.21 19.68
N TRP A 50 4.64 -7.84 18.61
CA TRP A 50 4.25 -9.25 18.62
C TRP A 50 5.39 -10.13 19.12
N THR A 51 5.04 -11.04 20.03
CA THR A 51 5.96 -12.06 20.53
C THR A 51 6.31 -13.06 19.43
N GLU A 52 7.36 -13.86 19.63
CA GLU A 52 7.69 -14.95 18.70
C GLU A 52 6.51 -15.91 18.52
N HIS A 53 5.75 -16.16 19.59
CA HIS A 53 4.56 -17.00 19.53
C HIS A 53 3.47 -16.40 18.61
N ASP A 54 3.20 -15.09 18.70
CA ASP A 54 2.21 -14.42 17.83
C ASP A 54 2.64 -14.49 16.36
N ARG A 55 3.92 -14.27 16.09
CA ARG A 55 4.51 -14.36 14.74
C ARG A 55 4.45 -15.79 14.21
N GLU A 56 4.71 -16.78 15.04
CA GLU A 56 4.58 -18.20 14.67
C GLU A 56 3.14 -18.57 14.33
N LEU A 57 2.17 -18.16 15.14
CA LEU A 57 0.74 -18.37 14.84
C LEU A 57 0.35 -17.78 13.49
N PHE A 58 0.82 -16.56 13.20
CA PHE A 58 0.55 -15.91 11.92
C PHE A 58 1.20 -16.66 10.74
N ARG A 59 2.50 -17.04 10.84
CA ARG A 59 3.20 -17.82 9.81
C ARG A 59 2.53 -19.18 9.57
N ASN A 60 2.10 -19.85 10.65
CA ASN A 60 1.39 -21.13 10.54
C ASN A 60 0.05 -20.97 9.82
N ALA A 61 -0.70 -19.90 10.08
CA ALA A 61 -1.93 -19.60 9.35
C ALA A 61 -1.66 -19.37 7.86
N MET A 62 -0.63 -18.58 7.50
CA MET A 62 -0.22 -18.42 6.10
C MET A 62 0.14 -19.75 5.44
N TRP A 63 0.88 -20.61 6.14
CA TRP A 63 1.28 -21.89 5.59
C TRP A 63 0.10 -22.84 5.41
N GLN A 64 -0.76 -22.98 6.41
CA GLN A 64 -1.95 -23.84 6.37
C GLN A 64 -2.89 -23.49 5.21
N THR A 65 -2.97 -22.22 4.87
CA THR A 65 -3.88 -21.69 3.85
C THR A 65 -3.17 -21.40 2.51
N HIS A 66 -1.88 -21.72 2.39
CA HIS A 66 -1.04 -21.36 1.24
C HIS A 66 -1.11 -19.88 0.85
N SER A 67 -1.36 -19.03 1.83
CA SER A 67 -1.52 -17.59 1.64
C SER A 67 -0.20 -16.84 1.82
N ARG A 68 -0.16 -15.61 1.30
CA ARG A 68 1.01 -14.73 1.45
C ARG A 68 0.58 -13.31 1.76
N ILE A 69 1.47 -12.59 2.43
CA ILE A 69 1.40 -11.14 2.53
C ILE A 69 2.32 -10.57 1.47
N ASN A 70 1.79 -9.69 0.62
CA ASN A 70 2.58 -9.08 -0.44
C ASN A 70 3.36 -7.85 0.07
N THR A 71 2.64 -6.95 0.73
CA THR A 71 3.16 -5.69 1.24
C THR A 71 2.65 -5.43 2.66
N MET A 72 3.41 -4.62 3.41
CA MET A 72 2.99 -4.07 4.69
C MET A 72 2.75 -2.57 4.51
N MET A 73 1.53 -2.09 4.77
CA MET A 73 1.24 -0.67 4.85
C MET A 73 1.59 -0.14 6.24
N LEU A 74 2.62 0.70 6.33
CA LEU A 74 3.05 1.34 7.58
C LEU A 74 2.55 2.78 7.66
N SER A 75 1.24 2.95 7.82
CA SER A 75 0.63 4.28 7.97
C SER A 75 0.61 4.82 9.41
N GLY A 76 1.17 4.08 10.36
CA GLY A 76 1.38 4.54 11.74
C GLY A 76 2.25 5.81 11.83
N HIS A 77 3.03 6.12 10.79
CA HIS A 77 3.78 7.38 10.67
C HIS A 77 2.89 8.62 10.57
N ARG A 78 1.57 8.51 10.39
CA ARG A 78 0.65 9.65 10.59
C ARG A 78 0.69 10.14 12.04
N ARG A 79 0.68 9.21 13.01
CA ARG A 79 0.74 9.51 14.44
C ARG A 79 2.16 9.86 14.92
N PHE A 80 3.16 9.20 14.38
CA PHE A 80 4.58 9.41 14.71
C PHE A 80 5.37 9.71 13.44
N PRO A 81 5.27 10.96 12.89
CA PRO A 81 5.86 11.26 11.60
C PRO A 81 7.38 11.42 11.64
N LEU A 82 8.03 10.99 10.57
CA LEU A 82 9.49 11.12 10.38
C LEU A 82 9.95 12.58 10.36
N GLY A 83 9.06 13.51 9.96
CA GLY A 83 9.33 14.94 9.86
C GLY A 83 8.91 15.77 11.08
N SER A 84 8.46 15.15 12.19
CA SER A 84 8.01 15.88 13.37
C SER A 84 9.05 16.88 13.89
N LYS A 85 8.59 18.02 14.37
CA LYS A 85 9.44 18.98 15.09
C LYS A 85 9.95 18.44 16.42
N ASP A 86 9.21 17.52 17.06
CA ASP A 86 9.60 16.89 18.34
C ASP A 86 10.60 15.75 18.08
N PRO A 87 11.84 15.83 18.61
CA PRO A 87 12.83 14.79 18.41
C PRO A 87 12.40 13.44 19.02
N LYS A 88 11.59 13.41 20.09
CA LYS A 88 11.07 12.17 20.68
C LYS A 88 10.09 11.46 19.76
N VAL A 89 9.29 12.23 19.04
CA VAL A 89 8.37 11.66 18.03
C VAL A 89 9.16 11.07 16.87
N ARG A 90 10.22 11.76 16.39
CA ARG A 90 11.09 11.21 15.34
C ARG A 90 11.85 9.95 15.78
N GLU A 91 12.31 9.91 17.05
CA GLU A 91 12.93 8.72 17.63
C GLU A 91 11.93 7.54 17.67
N LYS A 92 10.69 7.79 18.08
CA LYS A 92 9.61 6.79 18.05
C LYS A 92 9.28 6.34 16.63
N ALA A 93 9.31 7.24 15.64
CA ALA A 93 9.11 6.90 14.24
C ALA A 93 10.19 5.94 13.70
N LEU A 94 11.46 6.18 14.09
CA LEU A 94 12.58 5.30 13.73
C LEU A 94 12.52 3.94 14.42
N ASP A 95 12.14 3.90 15.72
CA ASP A 95 11.88 2.64 16.45
C ASP A 95 10.77 1.83 15.78
N MET A 96 9.67 2.49 15.42
CA MET A 96 8.56 1.87 14.71
C MET A 96 9.00 1.28 13.37
N MET A 97 9.81 2.01 12.59
CA MET A 97 10.36 1.50 11.34
C MET A 97 11.26 0.28 11.56
N SER A 98 12.16 0.33 12.55
CA SER A 98 13.04 -0.81 12.88
C SER A 98 12.22 -2.07 13.18
N LYS A 99 11.21 -1.94 14.04
CA LYS A 99 10.30 -3.06 14.40
C LYS A 99 9.48 -3.55 13.19
N ALA A 100 9.02 -2.65 12.33
CA ALA A 100 8.30 -3.01 11.10
C ALA A 100 9.19 -3.81 10.14
N ILE A 101 10.46 -3.43 10.00
CA ILE A 101 11.44 -4.17 9.19
C ILE A 101 11.68 -5.56 9.77
N ASP A 102 11.87 -5.70 11.08
CA ASP A 102 12.07 -7.00 11.73
C ASP A 102 10.83 -7.89 11.58
N LEU A 103 9.63 -7.33 11.81
CA LEU A 103 8.37 -8.04 11.59
C LEU A 103 8.21 -8.46 10.12
N ALA A 104 8.53 -7.59 9.17
CA ALA A 104 8.47 -7.91 7.74
C ALA A 104 9.39 -9.08 7.37
N VAL A 105 10.62 -9.11 7.89
CA VAL A 105 11.55 -10.22 7.69
C VAL A 105 10.97 -11.53 8.21
N ASP A 106 10.45 -11.52 9.43
CA ASP A 106 9.90 -12.72 10.09
C ASP A 106 8.64 -13.26 9.39
N LEU A 107 7.83 -12.37 8.83
CA LEU A 107 6.61 -12.75 8.10
C LEU A 107 6.84 -12.98 6.60
N GLY A 108 8.08 -12.86 6.11
CA GLY A 108 8.40 -13.03 4.68
C GLY A 108 7.98 -11.86 3.79
N ILE A 109 7.58 -10.72 4.35
CA ILE A 109 7.20 -9.52 3.62
C ILE A 109 8.47 -8.83 3.10
N ARG A 110 8.49 -8.44 1.83
CA ARG A 110 9.68 -7.84 1.18
C ARG A 110 9.52 -6.37 0.82
N ASN A 111 8.31 -5.82 0.97
CA ASN A 111 8.02 -4.42 0.71
C ASN A 111 7.20 -3.81 1.84
N ILE A 112 7.68 -2.70 2.40
CA ILE A 112 6.94 -1.88 3.35
C ILE A 112 6.55 -0.59 2.64
N GLN A 113 5.25 -0.38 2.50
CA GLN A 113 4.67 0.84 1.94
C GLN A 113 4.60 1.90 3.03
N LEU A 114 5.05 3.11 2.72
CA LEU A 114 5.04 4.30 3.55
C LEU A 114 4.04 5.30 2.98
N ALA A 115 3.13 5.79 3.81
CA ALA A 115 2.29 6.91 3.43
C ALA A 115 3.15 8.17 3.23
N GLY A 116 3.05 8.81 2.07
CA GLY A 116 3.88 9.93 1.64
C GLY A 116 3.56 11.25 2.36
N TYR A 117 3.77 11.31 3.67
CA TYR A 117 3.63 12.52 4.49
C TYR A 117 4.93 12.85 5.20
N ASP A 118 5.32 14.13 5.20
CA ASP A 118 6.37 14.61 6.10
C ASP A 118 5.87 14.67 7.56
N VAL A 119 4.72 15.33 7.76
CA VAL A 119 3.90 15.34 8.97
C VAL A 119 2.42 15.28 8.59
N TYR A 120 1.56 14.75 9.46
CA TYR A 120 0.13 14.65 9.19
C TYR A 120 -0.70 15.60 10.06
N TYR A 121 -0.49 15.56 11.38
CA TYR A 121 -1.23 16.39 12.36
C TYR A 121 -0.47 17.64 12.80
N GLU A 122 0.75 17.81 12.33
CA GLU A 122 1.60 18.98 12.62
C GLU A 122 1.59 19.97 11.44
N PRO A 123 1.90 21.26 11.67
CA PRO A 123 2.11 22.22 10.58
C PRO A 123 3.28 21.81 9.68
N LYS A 124 3.06 21.78 8.37
CA LYS A 124 4.09 21.51 7.38
C LYS A 124 5.02 22.72 7.22
N THR A 125 6.33 22.46 7.24
CA THR A 125 7.37 23.49 7.15
C THR A 125 8.53 22.99 6.28
N LEU A 126 9.47 23.86 5.94
CA LEU A 126 10.72 23.43 5.31
C LEU A 126 11.49 22.45 6.23
N LEU A 127 11.49 22.75 7.53
CA LEU A 127 12.17 21.92 8.53
C LEU A 127 11.54 20.52 8.66
N SER A 128 10.21 20.40 8.57
CA SER A 128 9.56 19.07 8.58
C SER A 128 9.98 18.22 7.36
N ARG A 129 10.17 18.84 6.20
CA ARG A 129 10.67 18.18 4.99
C ARG A 129 12.13 17.74 5.13
N GLU A 130 12.97 18.59 5.71
CA GLU A 130 14.38 18.26 5.98
C GLU A 130 14.49 17.06 6.93
N PHE A 131 13.76 17.09 8.05
CA PHE A 131 13.70 15.97 9.00
C PHE A 131 13.13 14.69 8.34
N PHE A 132 12.11 14.82 7.50
CA PHE A 132 11.58 13.67 6.76
C PHE A 132 12.66 13.01 5.91
N VAL A 133 13.39 13.78 5.09
CA VAL A 133 14.47 13.26 4.24
C VAL A 133 15.58 12.62 5.05
N GLU A 134 16.04 13.28 6.12
CA GLU A 134 17.09 12.76 7.00
C GLU A 134 16.69 11.41 7.63
N ASN A 135 15.47 11.32 8.16
CA ASN A 135 15.02 10.10 8.83
C ASN A 135 14.59 9.02 7.82
N LEU A 136 14.04 9.39 6.66
CA LEU A 136 13.77 8.44 5.57
C LEU A 136 15.07 7.76 5.11
N LYS A 137 16.17 8.50 5.00
CA LYS A 137 17.49 7.93 4.67
C LYS A 137 17.91 6.87 5.69
N LYS A 138 17.76 7.15 6.99
CA LYS A 138 18.05 6.16 8.06
C LYS A 138 17.16 4.92 7.93
N CYS A 139 15.85 5.11 7.65
CA CYS A 139 14.91 4.02 7.41
C CYS A 139 15.36 3.13 6.25
N VAL A 140 15.73 3.74 5.11
CA VAL A 140 16.21 3.01 3.92
C VAL A 140 17.51 2.25 4.22
N GLU A 141 18.44 2.83 4.96
CA GLU A 141 19.68 2.16 5.39
C GLU A 141 19.39 0.95 6.30
N MET A 142 18.41 1.03 7.22
CA MET A 142 17.99 -0.10 8.04
C MET A 142 17.35 -1.20 7.20
N ALA A 143 16.45 -0.84 6.30
CA ALA A 143 15.73 -1.78 5.43
C ALA A 143 16.67 -2.51 4.45
N ALA A 144 17.61 -1.78 3.86
CA ALA A 144 18.62 -2.33 2.94
C ALA A 144 19.46 -3.44 3.59
N LYS A 145 19.85 -3.28 4.86
CA LYS A 145 20.60 -4.30 5.61
C LYS A 145 19.83 -5.61 5.81
N LYS A 146 18.52 -5.54 5.78
CA LYS A 146 17.60 -6.68 5.97
C LYS A 146 16.97 -7.16 4.66
N LEU A 147 17.37 -6.59 3.51
CA LEU A 147 16.83 -6.89 2.19
C LEU A 147 15.31 -6.67 2.10
N VAL A 148 14.82 -5.62 2.76
CA VAL A 148 13.45 -5.16 2.71
C VAL A 148 13.38 -3.88 1.88
N MET A 149 12.47 -3.83 0.92
CA MET A 149 12.17 -2.64 0.12
C MET A 149 11.31 -1.68 0.93
N LEU A 150 11.57 -0.39 0.83
CA LEU A 150 10.62 0.65 1.22
C LEU A 150 10.03 1.26 -0.05
N SER A 151 8.74 1.54 -0.04
CA SER A 151 8.09 2.23 -1.15
C SER A 151 7.19 3.36 -0.64
N ILE A 152 7.20 4.50 -1.32
CA ILE A 152 6.41 5.67 -0.92
C ILE A 152 5.13 5.68 -1.74
N GLU A 153 4.00 5.72 -1.03
CA GLU A 153 2.69 5.89 -1.63
C GLU A 153 2.42 7.35 -1.99
N THR A 154 1.81 7.57 -3.16
CA THR A 154 1.21 8.86 -3.51
C THR A 154 -0.07 9.09 -2.73
N MET A 155 -0.22 10.27 -2.12
CA MET A 155 -1.21 10.52 -1.07
C MET A 155 -2.26 11.58 -1.42
N ASP A 156 -3.25 11.67 -0.52
CA ASP A 156 -4.28 12.70 -0.44
C ASP A 156 -3.74 14.06 0.09
N ASP A 157 -2.46 14.32 -0.10
CA ASP A 157 -1.74 15.47 0.46
C ASP A 157 -0.75 16.06 -0.55
N PRO A 158 -0.69 17.39 -0.71
CA PRO A 158 0.21 18.03 -1.67
C PRO A 158 1.71 17.77 -1.46
N PHE A 159 2.11 17.20 -0.31
CA PHE A 159 3.51 16.87 -0.05
C PHE A 159 4.02 15.81 -1.03
N ILE A 160 3.33 14.66 -1.12
CA ILE A 160 3.64 13.61 -2.12
C ILE A 160 2.32 13.15 -2.77
N ASN A 161 1.79 13.96 -3.70
CA ASN A 161 0.58 13.64 -4.47
C ASN A 161 0.88 13.19 -5.91
N SER A 162 2.16 13.02 -6.27
CA SER A 162 2.57 12.62 -7.61
C SER A 162 3.80 11.70 -7.59
N LEU A 163 4.00 10.92 -8.64
CA LEU A 163 5.19 10.08 -8.80
C LEU A 163 6.46 10.92 -9.05
N GLU A 164 6.33 12.09 -9.67
CA GLU A 164 7.42 13.04 -9.80
C GLU A 164 7.98 13.44 -8.42
N LYS A 165 7.11 13.68 -7.44
CA LYS A 165 7.52 13.99 -6.06
C LYS A 165 8.15 12.79 -5.36
N VAL A 166 7.64 11.58 -5.55
CA VAL A 166 8.31 10.36 -5.05
C VAL A 166 9.72 10.27 -5.62
N THR A 167 9.87 10.44 -6.92
CA THR A 167 11.17 10.39 -7.62
C THR A 167 12.11 11.50 -7.14
N TYR A 168 11.60 12.69 -6.85
CA TYR A 168 12.38 13.76 -6.25
C TYR A 168 12.99 13.36 -4.89
N TYR A 169 12.19 12.78 -3.98
CA TYR A 169 12.71 12.32 -2.68
C TYR A 169 13.64 11.11 -2.84
N LYS A 170 13.32 10.18 -3.74
CA LYS A 170 14.18 9.04 -4.06
C LYS A 170 15.56 9.52 -4.55
N SER A 171 15.61 10.56 -5.38
CA SER A 171 16.87 11.11 -5.90
C SER A 171 17.79 11.69 -4.83
N GLN A 172 17.26 12.06 -3.66
CA GLN A 172 18.06 12.54 -2.54
C GLN A 172 18.64 11.41 -1.68
N ILE A 173 18.05 10.21 -1.76
CA ILE A 173 18.46 9.05 -0.96
C ILE A 173 19.47 8.17 -1.72
N HIS A 174 19.39 8.14 -3.06
CA HIS A 174 20.29 7.34 -3.94
C HIS A 174 20.37 5.87 -3.55
N SER A 175 19.24 5.22 -3.32
CA SER A 175 19.18 3.80 -2.94
C SER A 175 18.17 3.03 -3.78
N PRO A 176 18.53 1.81 -4.25
CA PRO A 176 17.58 0.92 -4.93
C PRO A 176 16.52 0.36 -3.97
N TRP A 177 16.72 0.48 -2.65
CA TRP A 177 15.80 0.01 -1.62
C TRP A 177 14.69 1.00 -1.31
N LEU A 178 14.59 2.14 -2.04
CA LEU A 178 13.48 3.07 -1.98
C LEU A 178 12.83 3.15 -3.35
N GLN A 179 11.53 2.85 -3.42
CA GLN A 179 10.76 2.77 -4.65
C GLN A 179 9.44 3.53 -4.54
N ALA A 180 8.63 3.49 -5.60
CA ALA A 180 7.33 4.13 -5.67
C ALA A 180 6.20 3.10 -5.53
N TYR A 181 5.13 3.52 -4.87
CA TYR A 181 3.89 2.79 -4.72
C TYR A 181 2.72 3.72 -5.11
N PRO A 182 2.43 3.94 -6.41
CA PRO A 182 1.32 4.79 -6.77
C PRO A 182 -0.02 4.21 -6.31
N ASP A 183 -0.85 5.07 -5.75
CA ASP A 183 -2.28 4.89 -5.67
C ASP A 183 -2.91 5.63 -6.86
N VAL A 184 -3.52 4.90 -7.79
CA VAL A 184 -4.07 5.50 -9.01
C VAL A 184 -5.25 6.42 -8.71
N GLY A 185 -5.98 6.18 -7.62
CA GLY A 185 -7.04 7.06 -7.16
C GLY A 185 -6.48 8.37 -6.62
N ASN A 186 -5.48 8.30 -5.75
CA ASN A 186 -4.82 9.49 -5.24
C ASN A 186 -4.18 10.32 -6.37
N LEU A 187 -3.51 9.67 -7.33
CA LEU A 187 -2.96 10.37 -8.50
C LEU A 187 -4.03 11.08 -9.32
N SER A 188 -5.14 10.38 -9.59
CA SER A 188 -6.23 10.88 -10.45
C SER A 188 -7.04 12.00 -9.79
N ALA A 189 -7.03 12.09 -8.45
CA ALA A 189 -7.79 13.09 -7.73
C ALA A 189 -7.21 14.50 -7.85
N TRP A 190 -5.95 14.66 -8.22
CA TRP A 190 -5.28 15.95 -8.36
C TRP A 190 -5.30 16.44 -9.81
N PRO A 191 -5.99 17.53 -10.11
CA PRO A 191 -6.21 17.99 -11.49
C PRO A 191 -4.92 18.43 -12.21
N GLU A 192 -3.84 18.71 -11.48
CA GLU A 192 -2.54 19.03 -12.05
C GLU A 192 -1.76 17.80 -12.52
N ASN A 193 -2.15 16.59 -12.13
CA ASN A 193 -1.46 15.37 -12.50
C ASN A 193 -1.90 14.87 -13.89
N ASP A 194 -0.94 14.63 -14.77
CA ASP A 194 -1.12 13.80 -15.95
C ASP A 194 -0.79 12.35 -15.56
N VAL A 195 -1.81 11.59 -15.19
CA VAL A 195 -1.67 10.22 -14.66
C VAL A 195 -0.92 9.31 -15.64
N ALA A 196 -1.19 9.44 -16.94
CA ALA A 196 -0.52 8.64 -17.95
C ALA A 196 0.99 8.93 -17.96
N ARG A 197 1.36 10.20 -18.04
CA ARG A 197 2.75 10.65 -18.04
C ARG A 197 3.45 10.28 -16.72
N GLU A 198 2.77 10.43 -15.59
CA GLU A 198 3.29 10.05 -14.26
C GLU A 198 3.68 8.58 -14.23
N ILE A 199 2.81 7.67 -14.68
CA ILE A 199 3.10 6.22 -14.72
C ILE A 199 4.20 5.92 -15.73
N GLU A 200 4.10 6.43 -16.96
CA GLU A 200 5.06 6.16 -18.03
C GLU A 200 6.49 6.59 -17.67
N SER A 201 6.63 7.77 -17.08
CA SER A 201 7.93 8.33 -16.73
C SER A 201 8.57 7.66 -15.51
N ASN A 202 7.81 6.90 -14.72
CA ASN A 202 8.26 6.33 -13.45
C ASN A 202 8.15 4.81 -13.37
N ILE A 203 7.82 4.12 -14.46
CA ILE A 203 7.52 2.68 -14.46
C ILE A 203 8.61 1.83 -13.81
N ASP A 204 9.87 2.14 -14.04
CA ASP A 204 11.03 1.43 -13.50
C ASP A 204 11.18 1.59 -11.97
N ASN A 205 10.44 2.52 -11.38
CA ASN A 205 10.44 2.77 -9.94
C ASN A 205 9.20 2.19 -9.23
N ILE A 206 8.20 1.71 -9.98
CA ILE A 206 6.93 1.25 -9.42
C ILE A 206 7.03 -0.23 -9.05
N VAL A 207 6.86 -0.54 -7.76
CA VAL A 207 6.96 -1.91 -7.24
C VAL A 207 5.61 -2.55 -6.92
N ALA A 208 4.61 -1.74 -6.61
CA ALA A 208 3.23 -2.17 -6.38
C ALA A 208 2.29 -0.98 -6.65
N VAL A 209 0.99 -1.24 -6.82
CA VAL A 209 -0.02 -0.25 -7.19
C VAL A 209 -1.26 -0.42 -6.33
N HIS A 210 -1.77 0.66 -5.73
CA HIS A 210 -3.12 0.70 -5.17
C HIS A 210 -4.16 1.02 -6.24
N LEU A 211 -5.24 0.26 -6.17
CA LEU A 211 -6.46 0.48 -6.93
C LEU A 211 -7.54 0.96 -5.97
N LYS A 212 -7.83 2.24 -6.00
CA LYS A 212 -8.82 2.91 -5.17
C LYS A 212 -9.60 3.92 -5.99
N ASP A 213 -10.89 4.04 -5.75
CA ASP A 213 -11.69 5.09 -6.39
C ASP A 213 -11.70 6.36 -5.54
N THR A 214 -11.77 7.51 -6.21
CA THR A 214 -11.69 8.83 -5.58
C THR A 214 -12.57 9.84 -6.32
N LYS A 215 -12.82 11.00 -5.68
CA LYS A 215 -13.41 12.17 -6.33
C LYS A 215 -12.39 13.31 -6.33
N PRO A 216 -12.30 14.10 -7.42
CA PRO A 216 -11.20 15.02 -7.62
C PRO A 216 -11.23 16.22 -6.65
N VAL A 217 -10.05 16.76 -6.42
CA VAL A 217 -9.85 18.08 -5.85
C VAL A 217 -10.29 19.13 -6.87
N SER A 218 -10.92 20.21 -6.40
CA SER A 218 -11.32 21.35 -7.24
C SER A 218 -11.27 22.64 -6.42
N GLU A 219 -11.58 23.76 -7.02
CA GLU A 219 -11.69 25.04 -6.32
C GLU A 219 -12.72 25.00 -5.17
N THR A 220 -13.73 24.15 -5.26
CA THR A 220 -14.83 24.03 -4.30
C THR A 220 -14.82 22.74 -3.50
N SER A 221 -13.90 21.79 -3.79
CA SER A 221 -13.82 20.49 -3.15
C SER A 221 -12.39 20.13 -2.78
N LYS A 222 -12.19 19.62 -1.57
CA LYS A 222 -10.92 19.03 -1.15
C LYS A 222 -10.67 17.63 -1.73
N GLY A 223 -11.57 17.14 -2.58
CA GLY A 223 -11.57 15.75 -3.04
C GLY A 223 -12.14 14.78 -2.00
N VAL A 224 -12.44 13.57 -2.46
CA VAL A 224 -12.81 12.44 -1.57
C VAL A 224 -11.88 11.29 -1.88
N PHE A 225 -11.04 10.93 -0.91
CA PHE A 225 -9.95 9.97 -1.08
C PHE A 225 -10.19 8.63 -0.38
N LYS A 226 -11.28 8.48 0.34
CA LYS A 226 -11.64 7.26 1.07
C LYS A 226 -13.12 6.98 0.98
N ARG A 227 -13.50 5.70 1.03
CA ARG A 227 -14.90 5.25 1.04
C ARG A 227 -15.72 5.72 -0.17
N VAL A 228 -15.07 5.93 -1.31
CA VAL A 228 -15.77 6.07 -2.59
C VAL A 228 -15.97 4.66 -3.15
N PRO A 229 -17.23 4.20 -3.32
CA PRO A 229 -17.46 2.90 -3.93
C PRO A 229 -16.90 2.87 -5.35
N PHE A 230 -16.35 1.73 -5.75
CA PHE A 230 -15.82 1.58 -7.10
C PHE A 230 -16.91 1.84 -8.16
N GLY A 231 -16.59 2.70 -9.12
CA GLY A 231 -17.50 3.16 -10.17
C GLY A 231 -18.34 4.39 -9.81
N GLU A 232 -18.28 4.88 -8.57
CA GLU A 232 -18.91 6.15 -8.14
C GLU A 232 -17.93 7.32 -8.08
N GLY A 233 -16.65 7.04 -8.25
CA GLY A 233 -15.59 8.02 -8.36
C GLY A 233 -15.33 8.45 -9.80
N THR A 234 -14.12 8.95 -10.04
CA THR A 234 -13.72 9.48 -11.35
C THR A 234 -12.46 8.82 -11.90
N VAL A 235 -11.98 7.76 -11.29
CA VAL A 235 -10.76 7.08 -11.71
C VAL A 235 -11.00 6.27 -12.98
N ASP A 236 -10.23 6.54 -14.03
CA ASP A 236 -10.23 5.71 -15.24
C ASP A 236 -9.28 4.52 -15.05
N PHE A 237 -9.77 3.49 -14.36
CA PHE A 237 -8.99 2.27 -14.11
C PHE A 237 -8.57 1.57 -15.41
N GLU A 238 -9.45 1.56 -16.43
CA GLU A 238 -9.11 0.92 -17.69
C GLU A 238 -7.92 1.62 -18.36
N ALA A 239 -7.92 2.95 -18.43
CA ALA A 239 -6.81 3.70 -18.99
C ALA A 239 -5.50 3.44 -18.21
N CYS A 240 -5.53 3.49 -16.87
CA CYS A 240 -4.37 3.18 -16.04
C CYS A 240 -3.83 1.76 -16.30
N LEU A 241 -4.70 0.75 -16.27
CA LEU A 241 -4.32 -0.65 -16.48
C LEU A 241 -3.77 -0.90 -17.90
N ARG A 242 -4.32 -0.23 -18.95
CA ARG A 242 -3.76 -0.29 -20.31
C ARG A 242 -2.32 0.25 -20.37
N ILE A 243 -2.01 1.30 -19.62
CA ILE A 243 -0.66 1.85 -19.54
C ILE A 243 0.28 0.84 -18.88
N PHE A 244 -0.07 0.29 -17.73
CA PHE A 244 0.71 -0.73 -17.05
C PHE A 244 0.93 -1.96 -17.94
N LYS A 245 -0.12 -2.43 -18.63
CA LYS A 245 -0.02 -3.56 -19.57
C LYS A 245 0.93 -3.27 -20.71
N ARG A 246 0.84 -2.10 -21.34
CA ARG A 246 1.70 -1.68 -22.44
C ARG A 246 3.17 -1.57 -22.05
N LEU A 247 3.45 -1.26 -20.79
CA LEU A 247 4.79 -1.12 -20.22
C LEU A 247 5.31 -2.42 -19.59
N ASP A 248 4.63 -3.55 -19.81
CA ASP A 248 4.99 -4.87 -19.27
C ASP A 248 5.21 -4.87 -17.75
N TYR A 249 4.38 -4.08 -17.02
CA TYR A 249 4.46 -4.02 -15.56
C TYR A 249 4.27 -5.41 -14.94
N SER A 250 5.20 -5.80 -14.06
CA SER A 250 5.23 -7.14 -13.45
C SER A 250 5.02 -7.12 -11.92
N GLY A 251 4.73 -5.97 -11.35
CA GLY A 251 4.42 -5.84 -9.92
C GLY A 251 2.99 -6.25 -9.59
N SER A 252 2.62 -6.09 -8.33
CA SER A 252 1.28 -6.40 -7.84
C SER A 252 0.35 -5.21 -7.90
N TYR A 253 -0.94 -5.52 -7.94
CA TYR A 253 -2.02 -4.58 -7.70
C TYR A 253 -2.70 -4.93 -6.37
N THR A 254 -3.11 -3.94 -5.60
CA THR A 254 -3.86 -4.11 -4.35
C THR A 254 -5.12 -3.25 -4.38
N VAL A 255 -6.27 -3.88 -4.20
CA VAL A 255 -7.54 -3.18 -4.03
C VAL A 255 -7.55 -2.51 -2.66
N GLU A 256 -7.52 -1.17 -2.64
CA GLU A 256 -7.60 -0.39 -1.40
C GLU A 256 -9.02 0.15 -1.21
N MET A 257 -9.70 -0.38 -0.20
CA MET A 257 -11.04 0.05 0.18
C MET A 257 -11.29 -0.14 1.68
N TRP A 258 -12.34 0.46 2.17
CA TRP A 258 -12.83 0.33 3.55
C TRP A 258 -14.29 -0.09 3.53
N THR A 259 -14.62 -1.09 4.33
CA THR A 259 -15.97 -1.66 4.42
C THR A 259 -16.60 -1.50 5.80
N ASP A 260 -15.96 -0.72 6.68
CA ASP A 260 -16.38 -0.51 8.06
C ASP A 260 -17.77 0.15 8.19
N GLU A 261 -18.28 0.79 7.15
CA GLU A 261 -19.62 1.36 7.04
C GLU A 261 -20.56 0.54 6.14
N ALA A 262 -20.05 -0.54 5.52
CA ALA A 262 -20.86 -1.37 4.63
C ALA A 262 -21.75 -2.34 5.43
N PRO A 263 -23.00 -2.56 5.01
CA PRO A 263 -23.88 -3.55 5.62
C PRO A 263 -23.31 -4.97 5.57
N ASP A 264 -22.61 -5.32 4.50
CA ASP A 264 -21.94 -6.60 4.30
C ASP A 264 -20.58 -6.38 3.61
N PRO A 265 -19.49 -6.45 4.38
CA PRO A 265 -18.14 -6.32 3.85
C PRO A 265 -17.81 -7.31 2.72
N VAL A 266 -18.26 -8.55 2.82
CA VAL A 266 -17.95 -9.60 1.84
C VAL A 266 -18.57 -9.27 0.48
N VAL A 267 -19.79 -8.75 0.46
CA VAL A 267 -20.45 -8.32 -0.78
C VAL A 267 -19.65 -7.21 -1.47
N GLU A 268 -19.18 -6.22 -0.73
CA GLU A 268 -18.43 -5.10 -1.31
C GLU A 268 -17.06 -5.54 -1.84
N VAL A 269 -16.35 -6.39 -1.11
CA VAL A 269 -15.07 -6.95 -1.56
C VAL A 269 -15.24 -7.84 -2.79
N THR A 270 -16.33 -8.63 -2.85
CA THR A 270 -16.69 -9.45 -4.03
C THR A 270 -16.95 -8.59 -5.26
N ARG A 271 -17.71 -7.49 -5.11
CA ARG A 271 -17.98 -6.55 -6.21
C ARG A 271 -16.69 -5.92 -6.74
N ALA A 272 -15.80 -5.50 -5.83
CA ALA A 272 -14.50 -4.96 -6.22
C ALA A 272 -13.67 -6.00 -7.00
N LYS A 273 -13.66 -7.27 -6.53
CA LYS A 273 -12.96 -8.36 -7.24
C LYS A 273 -13.50 -8.55 -8.65
N GLN A 274 -14.82 -8.65 -8.80
CA GLN A 274 -15.47 -8.83 -10.10
C GLN A 274 -15.14 -7.68 -11.07
N LEU A 275 -15.19 -6.44 -10.60
CA LEU A 275 -14.82 -5.28 -11.42
C LEU A 275 -13.39 -5.39 -11.95
N PHE A 276 -12.42 -5.72 -11.09
CA PHE A 276 -11.03 -5.80 -11.51
C PHE A 276 -10.73 -7.05 -12.34
N ASP A 277 -11.44 -8.16 -12.15
CA ASP A 277 -11.36 -9.32 -13.06
C ASP A 277 -11.81 -8.96 -14.47
N GLU A 278 -12.95 -8.29 -14.60
CA GLU A 278 -13.48 -7.82 -15.90
C GLU A 278 -12.51 -6.83 -16.58
N LEU A 279 -11.93 -5.91 -15.80
CA LEU A 279 -10.98 -4.94 -16.32
C LEU A 279 -9.67 -5.61 -16.76
N PHE A 280 -9.14 -6.56 -15.97
CA PHE A 280 -7.92 -7.30 -16.31
C PHE A 280 -8.11 -8.12 -17.58
N ASP A 281 -9.23 -8.83 -17.71
CA ASP A 281 -9.58 -9.57 -18.93
C ASP A 281 -9.69 -8.63 -20.13
N LYS A 282 -10.35 -7.51 -19.98
CA LYS A 282 -10.55 -6.52 -21.03
C LYS A 282 -9.25 -5.91 -21.56
N VAL A 283 -8.27 -5.69 -20.66
CA VAL A 283 -6.96 -5.12 -21.04
C VAL A 283 -5.89 -6.18 -21.33
N GLY A 284 -6.18 -7.45 -21.06
CA GLY A 284 -5.30 -8.59 -21.28
C GLY A 284 -4.19 -8.71 -20.22
N ILE A 285 -4.45 -8.30 -18.98
CA ILE A 285 -3.58 -8.58 -17.82
C ILE A 285 -3.90 -10.00 -17.35
N THR A 286 -2.87 -10.82 -17.22
CA THR A 286 -3.01 -12.19 -16.70
C THR A 286 -2.78 -12.18 -15.19
N GLN A 287 -3.77 -12.58 -14.41
CA GLN A 287 -3.58 -12.75 -12.96
C GLN A 287 -2.71 -13.97 -12.68
N GLU A 288 -1.96 -13.91 -11.58
CA GLU A 288 -1.31 -15.09 -11.01
C GLU A 288 -2.39 -16.12 -10.64
N PRO A 289 -2.15 -17.42 -10.88
CA PRO A 289 -3.05 -18.45 -10.36
C PRO A 289 -3.09 -18.39 -8.83
N LEU A 290 -4.27 -18.67 -8.26
CA LEU A 290 -4.35 -18.87 -6.82
C LEU A 290 -3.47 -20.06 -6.46
N THR A 291 -2.61 -19.93 -5.46
CA THR A 291 -1.81 -21.05 -4.95
C THR A 291 -2.78 -22.02 -4.26
N GLY A 292 -3.07 -23.13 -4.93
CA GLY A 292 -4.17 -24.03 -4.54
C GLY A 292 -3.92 -24.76 -3.23
N ILE A 293 -4.97 -24.84 -2.42
CA ILE A 293 -5.16 -25.93 -1.47
C ILE A 293 -5.56 -27.13 -2.33
N GLY A 294 -4.59 -27.99 -2.67
CA GLY A 294 -4.87 -29.31 -3.21
C GLY A 294 -4.65 -29.56 -4.70
N GLU A 295 -3.42 -29.46 -5.16
CA GLU A 295 -2.86 -30.33 -6.20
C GLU A 295 -1.60 -30.98 -5.62
N SER A 296 -1.80 -32.05 -4.89
CA SER A 296 -0.75 -33.01 -4.50
C SER A 296 -0.95 -34.30 -5.28
#